data_519719760532f62593de64b373923216
#
_entry.id   519719760532f62593de64b373923216
#
_cell.length_a   1.000
_cell.length_b   1.000
_cell.length_c   1.000
_cell.angle_alpha   90.00
_cell.angle_beta   90.00
_cell.angle_gamma   90.00
#
_symmetry.space_group_name_H-M   'P 1'
#
loop_
_entity.id
_entity.type
_entity.pdbx_description
1 polymer ?
#
loop_
_entity_poly.entity_id
_entity_poly.type
_entity_poly.pdbx_seq_one_letter_code
_entity_poly.pdbx_strand_id
1 'polypeptide(L)'
;MAKGSVRKKGKKWYYRFYVEDESGRQVQREFAGTESKSETETLLRKAMEDYEAKKFVAKSENATVGQLLDMWVEEELKPGNLSNGTVMAYQGTVNRIKQHPIGNRRLKSVTPDHLQAYIDLLSFGGTNPDGTAAKALSKGYLRQYSAVLQGAFRFAVFPKRLISFN
;
A
#
# COMPACT_ATOMS: atom_id res chain seq x y z
N MET A 1 5.28 -15.53 4.48
CA MET A 1 4.35 -16.39 5.23
C MET A 1 4.82 -16.46 6.68
N ALA A 2 3.95 -16.13 7.63
CA ALA A 2 4.25 -16.27 9.04
C ALA A 2 4.48 -17.75 9.38
N LYS A 3 5.53 -18.04 10.17
CA LYS A 3 5.82 -19.40 10.62
C LYS A 3 5.15 -19.62 11.98
N GLY A 4 4.26 -20.59 12.05
CA GLY A 4 3.59 -20.99 13.30
C GLY A 4 3.88 -22.43 13.66
N SER A 5 3.71 -22.80 14.93
CA SER A 5 3.86 -24.16 15.41
C SER A 5 2.89 -24.45 16.54
N VAL A 6 2.58 -25.74 16.73
CA VAL A 6 1.78 -26.23 17.85
C VAL A 6 2.65 -27.06 18.78
N ARG A 7 2.37 -27.00 20.09
CA ARG A 7 3.05 -27.84 21.09
C ARG A 7 2.08 -28.30 22.17
N LYS A 8 2.33 -29.47 22.73
CA LYS A 8 1.53 -30.01 23.83
C LYS A 8 2.09 -29.54 25.17
N LYS A 9 1.21 -29.05 26.04
CA LYS A 9 1.51 -28.75 27.44
C LYS A 9 0.44 -29.41 28.34
N GLY A 10 0.82 -30.44 29.07
CA GLY A 10 -0.12 -31.23 29.87
C GLY A 10 -1.19 -31.87 28.99
N LYS A 11 -2.47 -31.65 29.30
CA LYS A 11 -3.62 -32.19 28.56
C LYS A 11 -3.98 -31.38 27.31
N LYS A 12 -3.50 -30.14 27.16
CA LYS A 12 -3.90 -29.22 26.08
C LYS A 12 -2.78 -28.97 25.11
N TRP A 13 -3.16 -28.67 23.86
CA TRP A 13 -2.28 -28.15 22.85
C TRP A 13 -2.32 -26.63 22.87
N TYR A 14 -1.18 -26.02 22.53
CA TYR A 14 -0.99 -24.58 22.40
C TYR A 14 -0.46 -24.29 21.01
N TYR A 15 -0.84 -23.16 20.44
CA TYR A 15 -0.27 -22.68 19.17
C TYR A 15 0.47 -21.39 19.38
N ARG A 16 1.49 -21.16 18.59
CA ARG A 16 2.31 -19.95 18.63
C ARG A 16 2.70 -19.54 17.24
N PHE A 17 2.76 -18.22 17.00
CA PHE A 17 3.27 -17.64 15.79
C PHE A 17 3.88 -16.26 16.07
N TYR A 18 4.60 -15.73 15.09
CA TYR A 18 5.24 -14.43 15.22
C TYR A 18 4.25 -13.33 14.85
N VAL A 19 4.16 -12.31 15.72
CA VAL A 19 3.42 -11.07 15.50
C VAL A 19 4.39 -9.89 15.59
N GLU A 20 4.09 -8.82 14.89
CA GLU A 20 4.86 -7.59 14.95
C GLU A 20 4.35 -6.75 16.13
N ASP A 21 5.23 -6.28 17.00
CA ASP A 21 4.90 -5.37 18.09
C ASP A 21 4.77 -3.91 17.58
N GLU A 22 4.45 -2.97 18.48
CA GLU A 22 4.30 -1.55 18.15
C GLU A 22 5.57 -0.91 17.61
N SER A 23 6.74 -1.52 17.86
CA SER A 23 8.05 -1.07 17.35
C SER A 23 8.46 -1.73 16.03
N GLY A 24 7.61 -2.61 15.46
CA GLY A 24 7.89 -3.34 14.23
C GLY A 24 8.76 -4.59 14.41
N ARG A 25 9.01 -5.01 15.66
CA ARG A 25 9.81 -6.20 15.95
C ARG A 25 8.96 -7.46 15.94
N GLN A 26 9.52 -8.55 15.43
CA GLN A 26 8.88 -9.87 15.42
C GLN A 26 8.94 -10.50 16.81
N VAL A 27 7.80 -10.60 17.48
CA VAL A 27 7.65 -11.23 18.80
C VAL A 27 6.82 -12.50 18.67
N GLN A 28 7.29 -13.60 19.27
CA GLN A 28 6.53 -14.85 19.29
C GLN A 28 5.48 -14.79 20.41
N ARG A 29 4.21 -14.96 20.03
CA ARG A 29 3.10 -15.09 20.99
C ARG A 29 2.54 -16.49 21.00
N GLU A 30 2.17 -16.97 22.19
CA GLU A 30 1.59 -18.29 22.41
C GLU A 30 0.13 -18.15 22.90
N PHE A 31 -0.74 -18.99 22.36
CA PHE A 31 -2.17 -18.99 22.64
C PHE A 31 -2.62 -20.41 23.04
N ALA A 32 -3.61 -20.49 23.91
CA ALA A 32 -4.20 -21.78 24.29
C ALA A 32 -5.04 -22.33 23.13
N GLY A 33 -4.84 -23.58 22.81
CA GLY A 33 -5.68 -24.35 21.88
C GLY A 33 -6.61 -25.31 22.60
N THR A 34 -6.84 -26.48 22.02
CA THR A 34 -7.73 -27.50 22.52
C THR A 34 -6.95 -28.74 23.00
N GLU A 35 -7.65 -29.79 23.43
CA GLU A 35 -7.05 -31.11 23.73
C GLU A 35 -6.68 -31.88 22.45
N SER A 36 -7.20 -31.46 21.28
CA SER A 36 -6.95 -32.03 19.98
C SER A 36 -5.85 -31.26 19.26
N LYS A 37 -4.84 -31.98 18.73
CA LYS A 37 -3.77 -31.41 17.91
C LYS A 37 -4.33 -30.79 16.60
N SER A 38 -5.18 -31.55 15.91
CA SER A 38 -5.76 -31.15 14.63
C SER A 38 -6.60 -29.87 14.73
N GLU A 39 -7.45 -29.79 15.77
CA GLU A 39 -8.24 -28.58 16.04
C GLU A 39 -7.34 -27.38 16.36
N THR A 40 -6.28 -27.60 17.15
CA THR A 40 -5.31 -26.54 17.48
C THR A 40 -4.54 -26.06 16.26
N GLU A 41 -4.21 -26.96 15.32
CA GLU A 41 -3.60 -26.59 14.02
C GLU A 41 -4.58 -25.77 13.14
N THR A 42 -5.87 -26.08 13.20
CA THR A 42 -6.92 -25.30 12.52
C THR A 42 -7.05 -23.89 13.14
N LEU A 43 -7.02 -23.80 14.49
CA LEU A 43 -7.02 -22.51 15.19
C LEU A 43 -5.78 -21.68 14.86
N LEU A 44 -4.60 -22.30 14.80
CA LEU A 44 -3.37 -21.63 14.38
C LEU A 44 -3.52 -21.02 12.97
N ARG A 45 -4.01 -21.80 12.01
CA ARG A 45 -4.19 -21.35 10.62
C ARG A 45 -5.13 -20.15 10.56
N LYS A 46 -6.30 -20.27 11.21
CA LYS A 46 -7.28 -19.17 11.28
C LYS A 46 -6.69 -17.92 11.95
N ALA A 47 -5.98 -18.07 13.07
CA ALA A 47 -5.37 -16.96 13.77
C ALA A 47 -4.29 -16.26 12.96
N MET A 48 -3.53 -17.01 12.15
CA MET A 48 -2.54 -16.46 11.22
C MET A 48 -3.21 -15.72 10.06
N GLU A 49 -4.27 -16.27 9.48
CA GLU A 49 -5.07 -15.62 8.45
C GLU A 49 -5.69 -14.31 8.96
N ASP A 50 -6.30 -14.33 10.13
CA ASP A 50 -6.88 -13.14 10.79
C ASP A 50 -5.82 -12.07 11.10
N TYR A 51 -4.63 -12.51 11.54
CA TYR A 51 -3.52 -11.59 11.81
C TYR A 51 -2.99 -10.93 10.53
N GLU A 52 -2.79 -11.71 9.48
CA GLU A 52 -2.36 -11.19 8.17
C GLU A 52 -3.42 -10.23 7.58
N ALA A 53 -4.70 -10.57 7.70
CA ALA A 53 -5.79 -9.71 7.27
C ALA A 53 -5.81 -8.37 8.05
N LYS A 54 -5.67 -8.41 9.38
CA LYS A 54 -5.59 -7.21 10.23
C LYS A 54 -4.36 -6.37 9.93
N LYS A 55 -3.20 -7.01 9.72
CA LYS A 55 -1.95 -6.33 9.35
C LYS A 55 -2.10 -5.64 7.99
N PHE A 56 -2.78 -6.28 7.04
CA PHE A 56 -3.09 -5.71 5.73
C PHE A 56 -3.99 -4.47 5.86
N VAL A 57 -5.08 -4.56 6.63
CA VAL A 57 -6.00 -3.44 6.90
C VAL A 57 -5.27 -2.29 7.59
N ALA A 58 -4.46 -2.55 8.62
CA ALA A 58 -3.71 -1.51 9.32
C ALA A 58 -2.69 -0.80 8.42
N LYS A 59 -2.00 -1.53 7.53
CA LYS A 59 -1.10 -0.95 6.52
C LYS A 59 -1.86 -0.09 5.51
N SER A 60 -3.03 -0.55 5.05
CA SER A 60 -3.86 0.20 4.11
C SER A 60 -4.42 1.48 4.72
N GLU A 61 -4.74 1.46 6.03
CA GLU A 61 -5.31 2.61 6.73
C GLU A 61 -4.39 3.82 6.79
N ASN A 62 -3.09 3.59 6.85
CA ASN A 62 -2.08 4.63 6.97
C ASN A 62 -1.29 4.89 5.69
N ALA A 63 -1.49 4.10 4.64
CA ALA A 63 -0.76 4.27 3.38
C ALA A 63 -1.06 5.64 2.74
N THR A 64 -0.01 6.33 2.29
CA THR A 64 -0.11 7.58 1.53
C THR A 64 -0.07 7.34 0.04
N VAL A 65 -0.47 8.35 -0.75
CA VAL A 65 -0.32 8.32 -2.21
C VAL A 65 1.13 8.09 -2.62
N GLY A 66 2.09 8.73 -1.94
CA GLY A 66 3.52 8.55 -2.21
C GLY A 66 3.99 7.12 -1.98
N GLN A 67 3.55 6.49 -0.90
CA GLN A 67 3.87 5.08 -0.62
C GLN A 67 3.22 4.12 -1.64
N LEU A 68 2.00 4.41 -2.07
CA LEU A 68 1.37 3.66 -3.16
C LEU A 68 2.17 3.75 -4.46
N LEU A 69 2.61 4.96 -4.81
CA LEU A 69 3.41 5.19 -6.01
C LEU A 69 4.75 4.44 -5.95
N ASP A 70 5.42 4.42 -4.80
CA ASP A 70 6.66 3.65 -4.62
C ASP A 70 6.41 2.15 -4.80
N MET A 71 5.36 1.60 -4.17
CA MET A 71 4.99 0.19 -4.35
C MET A 71 4.67 -0.14 -5.82
N TRP A 72 3.92 0.72 -6.48
CA TRP A 72 3.58 0.54 -7.89
C TRP A 72 4.82 0.55 -8.81
N VAL A 73 5.77 1.44 -8.55
CA VAL A 73 7.04 1.48 -9.31
C VAL A 73 7.83 0.19 -9.12
N GLU A 74 7.98 -0.29 -7.89
CA GLU A 74 8.81 -1.46 -7.61
C GLU A 74 8.16 -2.78 -8.06
N GLU A 75 6.86 -2.91 -7.93
CA GLU A 75 6.19 -4.19 -8.10
C GLU A 75 5.49 -4.33 -9.48
N GLU A 76 5.15 -3.25 -10.17
CA GLU A 76 4.47 -3.31 -11.45
C GLU A 76 5.24 -2.60 -12.57
N LEU A 77 5.75 -1.39 -12.31
CA LEU A 77 6.38 -0.60 -13.35
C LEU A 77 7.74 -1.17 -13.78
N LYS A 78 8.64 -1.44 -12.82
CA LYS A 78 10.00 -1.96 -13.09
C LYS A 78 10.01 -3.39 -13.64
N PRO A 79 9.19 -4.35 -13.09
CA PRO A 79 9.12 -5.70 -13.63
C PRO A 79 8.35 -5.79 -14.95
N GLY A 80 7.62 -4.73 -15.33
CA GLY A 80 6.81 -4.69 -16.56
C GLY A 80 7.65 -4.67 -17.84
N ASN A 81 6.98 -4.86 -18.98
CA ASN A 81 7.62 -4.90 -20.30
C ASN A 81 7.80 -3.50 -20.94
N LEU A 82 8.01 -2.47 -20.13
CA LEU A 82 8.22 -1.11 -20.62
C LEU A 82 9.70 -0.85 -20.90
N SER A 83 9.98 0.03 -21.86
CA SER A 83 11.36 0.46 -22.11
C SER A 83 11.94 1.20 -20.91
N ASN A 84 13.25 1.09 -20.70
CA ASN A 84 13.95 1.80 -19.62
C ASN A 84 13.68 3.31 -19.65
N GLY A 85 13.61 3.92 -20.82
CA GLY A 85 13.28 5.34 -20.97
C GLY A 85 11.87 5.68 -20.45
N THR A 86 10.88 4.81 -20.70
CA THR A 86 9.51 4.99 -20.20
C THR A 86 9.47 4.84 -18.68
N VAL A 87 10.17 3.83 -18.14
CA VAL A 87 10.25 3.62 -16.68
C VAL A 87 10.87 4.85 -16.00
N MET A 88 11.99 5.37 -16.52
CA MET A 88 12.64 6.57 -15.98
C MET A 88 11.74 7.82 -16.05
N ALA A 89 11.02 8.00 -17.16
CA ALA A 89 10.08 9.12 -17.32
C ALA A 89 8.95 9.06 -16.30
N TYR A 90 8.35 7.87 -16.08
CA TYR A 90 7.30 7.67 -15.09
C TYR A 90 7.82 7.84 -13.67
N GLN A 91 9.03 7.35 -13.38
CA GLN A 91 9.67 7.54 -12.07
C GLN A 91 9.94 9.02 -11.78
N GLY A 92 10.35 9.80 -12.78
CA GLY A 92 10.47 11.25 -12.65
C GLY A 92 9.12 11.92 -12.31
N THR A 93 8.03 11.45 -12.93
CA THR A 93 6.67 11.95 -12.63
C THR A 93 6.24 11.55 -11.21
N VAL A 94 6.48 10.31 -10.80
CA VAL A 94 6.23 9.82 -9.44
C VAL A 94 6.92 10.72 -8.41
N ASN A 95 8.20 11.03 -8.60
CA ASN A 95 8.96 11.90 -7.69
C ASN A 95 8.33 13.30 -7.55
N ARG A 96 7.84 13.88 -8.65
CA ARG A 96 7.15 15.17 -8.60
C ARG A 96 5.81 15.11 -7.88
N ILE A 97 5.01 14.04 -8.10
CA ILE A 97 3.75 13.83 -7.37
C ILE A 97 4.02 13.70 -5.86
N LYS A 98 5.08 12.99 -5.48
CA LYS A 98 5.48 12.80 -4.07
C LYS A 98 5.91 14.12 -3.40
N GLN A 99 6.53 15.02 -4.11
CA GLN A 99 6.90 16.35 -3.62
C GLN A 99 5.69 17.28 -3.40
N HIS A 100 4.58 17.06 -4.14
CA HIS A 100 3.35 17.81 -3.94
C HIS A 100 2.59 17.28 -2.71
N PRO A 101 1.84 18.13 -1.96
CA PRO A 101 1.09 17.72 -0.77
C PRO A 101 0.13 16.54 -0.99
N ILE A 102 -0.32 16.30 -2.22
CA ILE A 102 -1.12 15.13 -2.56
C ILE A 102 -0.37 13.81 -2.30
N GLY A 103 0.95 13.80 -2.46
CA GLY A 103 1.80 12.64 -2.17
C GLY A 103 1.75 12.21 -0.71
N ASN A 104 1.59 13.16 0.22
CA ASN A 104 1.51 12.90 1.66
C ASN A 104 0.07 12.59 2.14
N ARG A 105 -0.93 12.72 1.27
CA ARG A 105 -2.32 12.46 1.65
C ARG A 105 -2.56 10.96 1.81
N ARG A 106 -3.28 10.58 2.87
CA ARG A 106 -3.64 9.17 3.11
C ARG A 106 -4.59 8.67 2.02
N LEU A 107 -4.37 7.47 1.50
CA LEU A 107 -5.19 6.88 0.42
C LEU A 107 -6.68 6.90 0.72
N LYS A 108 -7.08 6.56 1.95
CA LYS A 108 -8.50 6.58 2.37
C LYS A 108 -9.14 7.98 2.36
N SER A 109 -8.35 9.04 2.43
CA SER A 109 -8.83 10.43 2.41
C SER A 109 -8.72 11.10 1.04
N VAL A 110 -8.20 10.38 0.05
CA VAL A 110 -8.14 10.88 -1.33
C VAL A 110 -9.50 10.69 -1.98
N THR A 111 -10.04 11.78 -2.51
CA THR A 111 -11.27 11.78 -3.30
C THR A 111 -10.96 12.08 -4.75
N PRO A 112 -11.84 11.75 -5.70
CA PRO A 112 -11.70 12.16 -7.10
C PRO A 112 -11.46 13.68 -7.24
N ASP A 113 -12.14 14.50 -6.43
CA ASP A 113 -11.98 15.96 -6.45
C ASP A 113 -10.55 16.41 -6.10
N HIS A 114 -9.90 15.73 -5.17
CA HIS A 114 -8.50 16.00 -4.84
C HIS A 114 -7.55 15.72 -6.01
N LEU A 115 -7.80 14.63 -6.73
CA LEU A 115 -7.02 14.28 -7.91
C LEU A 115 -7.31 15.22 -9.07
N GLN A 116 -8.59 15.59 -9.25
CA GLN A 116 -9.00 16.54 -10.28
C GLN A 116 -8.38 17.92 -10.02
N ALA A 117 -8.47 18.44 -8.80
CA ALA A 117 -7.86 19.72 -8.45
C ALA A 117 -6.33 19.74 -8.70
N TYR A 118 -5.65 18.59 -8.45
CA TYR A 118 -4.24 18.47 -8.77
C TYR A 118 -3.97 18.48 -10.29
N ILE A 119 -4.78 17.77 -11.08
CA ILE A 119 -4.68 17.77 -12.55
C ILE A 119 -5.00 19.15 -13.11
N ASP A 120 -5.98 19.87 -12.55
CA ASP A 120 -6.34 21.24 -12.97
C ASP A 120 -5.18 22.20 -12.68
N LEU A 121 -4.54 22.11 -11.53
CA LEU A 121 -3.33 22.88 -11.20
C LEU A 121 -2.21 22.64 -12.24
N LEU A 122 -1.99 21.38 -12.60
CA LEU A 122 -1.00 21.02 -13.62
C LEU A 122 -1.40 21.51 -15.03
N SER A 123 -2.70 21.58 -15.34
CA SER A 123 -3.25 21.95 -16.64
C SER A 123 -3.24 23.46 -16.89
N PHE A 124 -3.62 24.21 -15.88
CA PHE A 124 -3.84 25.67 -16.01
C PHE A 124 -2.74 26.48 -15.32
N GLY A 125 -1.91 25.85 -14.51
CA GLY A 125 -1.01 26.54 -13.60
C GLY A 125 -1.75 27.14 -12.43
N GLY A 126 -1.08 27.95 -11.64
CA GLY A 126 -1.65 28.58 -10.46
C GLY A 126 -0.63 28.71 -9.34
N THR A 127 -1.08 28.58 -8.11
CA THR A 127 -0.22 28.62 -6.92
C THR A 127 -0.22 27.26 -6.25
N ASN A 128 0.96 26.69 -6.04
CA ASN A 128 1.14 25.49 -5.23
C ASN A 128 0.74 25.76 -3.78
N PRO A 129 0.40 24.72 -3.00
CA PRO A 129 0.08 24.87 -1.58
C PRO A 129 1.20 25.47 -0.72
N ASP A 130 2.44 25.45 -1.18
CA ASP A 130 3.61 26.09 -0.55
C ASP A 130 3.78 27.58 -0.94
N GLY A 131 2.87 28.12 -1.74
CA GLY A 131 2.90 29.49 -2.23
C GLY A 131 3.73 29.73 -3.48
N THR A 132 4.41 28.70 -4.03
CA THR A 132 5.20 28.83 -5.25
C THR A 132 4.31 28.81 -6.51
N ALA A 133 4.75 29.49 -7.58
CA ALA A 133 4.02 29.50 -8.85
C ALA A 133 4.13 28.14 -9.56
N ALA A 134 2.99 27.53 -9.88
CA ALA A 134 2.89 26.36 -10.73
C ALA A 134 2.68 26.77 -12.19
N LYS A 135 3.55 26.33 -13.08
CA LYS A 135 3.38 26.55 -14.52
C LYS A 135 2.52 25.46 -15.14
N ALA A 136 1.65 25.86 -16.07
CA ALA A 136 0.88 24.89 -16.84
C ALA A 136 1.79 23.93 -17.61
N LEU A 137 1.44 22.65 -17.59
CA LEU A 137 2.14 21.61 -18.32
C LEU A 137 1.57 21.40 -19.73
N SER A 138 2.39 20.92 -20.63
CA SER A 138 1.93 20.51 -21.95
C SER A 138 1.00 19.30 -21.88
N LYS A 139 0.14 19.11 -22.89
CA LYS A 139 -0.78 17.96 -23.00
C LYS A 139 -0.07 16.60 -22.89
N GLY A 140 1.15 16.49 -23.40
CA GLY A 140 1.95 15.27 -23.31
C GLY A 140 2.31 14.90 -21.87
N TYR A 141 2.78 15.89 -21.10
CA TYR A 141 3.07 15.70 -19.68
C TYR A 141 1.80 15.40 -18.87
N LEU A 142 0.69 16.09 -19.13
CA LEU A 142 -0.58 15.81 -18.45
C LEU A 142 -1.04 14.37 -18.65
N ARG A 143 -0.93 13.84 -19.88
CA ARG A 143 -1.21 12.42 -20.17
C ARG A 143 -0.33 11.48 -19.35
N GLN A 144 0.94 11.82 -19.18
CA GLN A 144 1.88 11.03 -18.39
C GLN A 144 1.51 11.03 -16.90
N TYR A 145 1.15 12.19 -16.33
CA TYR A 145 0.66 12.26 -14.94
C TYR A 145 -0.63 11.46 -14.75
N SER A 146 -1.58 11.59 -15.68
CA SER A 146 -2.83 10.81 -15.65
C SER A 146 -2.56 9.30 -15.73
N ALA A 147 -1.65 8.87 -16.62
CA ALA A 147 -1.29 7.46 -16.76
C ALA A 147 -0.65 6.89 -15.47
N VAL A 148 0.26 7.66 -14.84
CA VAL A 148 0.90 7.25 -13.58
C VAL A 148 -0.14 7.13 -12.46
N LEU A 149 -1.01 8.14 -12.29
CA LEU A 149 -2.05 8.10 -11.26
C LEU A 149 -3.03 6.95 -11.51
N GLN A 150 -3.55 6.79 -12.73
CA GLN A 150 -4.47 5.70 -13.06
C GLN A 150 -3.83 4.33 -12.85
N GLY A 151 -2.57 4.13 -13.27
CA GLY A 151 -1.85 2.88 -13.06
C GLY A 151 -1.71 2.56 -11.57
N ALA A 152 -1.23 3.52 -10.78
CA ALA A 152 -1.03 3.32 -9.35
C ALA A 152 -2.35 3.09 -8.58
N PHE A 153 -3.42 3.84 -8.88
CA PHE A 153 -4.70 3.65 -8.21
C PHE A 153 -5.38 2.34 -8.63
N ARG A 154 -5.27 1.92 -9.90
CA ARG A 154 -5.71 0.58 -10.32
C ARG A 154 -4.97 -0.52 -9.56
N PHE A 155 -3.65 -0.40 -9.42
CA PHE A 155 -2.83 -1.31 -8.62
C PHE A 155 -3.26 -1.31 -7.14
N ALA A 156 -3.67 -0.17 -6.58
CA ALA A 156 -4.20 -0.09 -5.23
C ALA A 156 -5.52 -0.85 -5.04
N VAL A 157 -6.39 -0.90 -6.07
CA VAL A 157 -7.63 -1.69 -6.06
C VAL A 157 -7.31 -3.17 -6.24
N PHE A 158 -6.53 -3.50 -7.27
CA PHE A 158 -6.08 -4.85 -7.56
C PHE A 158 -4.69 -4.82 -8.19
N PRO A 159 -3.72 -5.61 -7.69
CA PRO A 159 -3.87 -6.71 -6.72
C PRO A 159 -3.78 -6.31 -5.25
N LYS A 160 -3.45 -5.05 -4.90
CA LYS A 160 -3.09 -4.67 -3.53
C LYS A 160 -4.28 -4.55 -2.57
N ARG A 161 -5.48 -4.32 -3.05
CA ARG A 161 -6.72 -4.17 -2.25
C ARG A 161 -6.59 -3.14 -1.12
N LEU A 162 -5.80 -2.08 -1.35
CA LEU A 162 -5.60 -0.99 -0.40
C LEU A 162 -6.81 -0.06 -0.31
N ILE A 163 -7.57 0.02 -1.39
CA ILE A 163 -8.83 0.74 -1.53
C ILE A 163 -9.84 -0.14 -2.26
N SER A 164 -11.14 0.08 -2.03
CA SER A 164 -12.22 -0.73 -2.63
C SER A 164 -12.58 -0.30 -4.05
N PHE A 165 -12.42 0.98 -4.38
CA PHE A 165 -12.75 1.58 -5.69
C PHE A 165 -11.70 2.60 -6.10
N ASN A 166 -11.62 2.81 -7.40
CA ASN A 166 -10.83 3.86 -8.04
C ASN A 166 -11.76 4.90 -8.68
#